data_0bf23d4cbca03030267074fb83ba81c7
#
_entry.id   0bf23d4cbca03030267074fb83ba81c7
#
_cell.length_a   1.000
_cell.length_b   1.000
_cell.length_c   1.000
_cell.angle_alpha   90.00
_cell.angle_beta   90.00
_cell.angle_gamma   90.00
#
_symmetry.space_group_name_H-M   'P 1'
#
loop_
_entity.id
_entity.type
_entity.pdbx_description
1 polymer ?
#
loop_
_entity_poly.entity_id
_entity_poly.type
_entity_poly.pdbx_seq_one_letter_code
_entity_poly.pdbx_strand_id
1 'polypeptide(L)'
;AVAVVILFFHLAVRMKQFWDNGPFAALSVLCCVVSVACWIWHIFLRKGCAYRVTEVIREGAGMTTLRLEPAGAKVFDYMPGQFAYFRFHDSALTEESHPFTLSSSPKETLAVTIKDLGDWSSRVHEIRPGSLAELDGPYGRFSPLLYPDRPSVFIAGGVGITPMMSILHDACLRGTKERMLLLWCVRSREDLIRRDEWTELQKKLPSLTILPVLSREEAEGCAHGHLSGDIMKRAMAQCGIRPEEAAFYYCGPEPLRKTVSRIMAELHVPSDRFHEERFSL
;
A
#
# COMPACT_ATOMS: atom_id res chain seq x y z
N ALA A 1 23.64 4.54 6.89
CA ALA A 1 24.12 5.72 7.65
C ALA A 1 25.33 5.37 8.51
N VAL A 2 25.25 4.40 9.44
CA VAL A 2 26.33 4.05 10.39
C VAL A 2 27.64 3.67 9.67
N ALA A 3 27.57 2.83 8.63
CA ALA A 3 28.75 2.42 7.85
C ALA A 3 29.45 3.61 7.17
N VAL A 4 28.69 4.58 6.68
CA VAL A 4 29.22 5.80 6.06
C VAL A 4 29.92 6.69 7.09
N VAL A 5 29.34 6.85 8.27
CA VAL A 5 29.93 7.61 9.38
C VAL A 5 31.23 6.96 9.86
N ILE A 6 31.27 5.65 10.03
CA ILE A 6 32.46 4.89 10.42
C ILE A 6 33.56 5.00 9.34
N LEU A 7 33.22 4.86 8.06
CA LEU A 7 34.15 4.99 6.96
C LEU A 7 34.73 6.41 6.89
N PHE A 8 33.89 7.43 7.04
CA PHE A 8 34.30 8.84 7.04
C PHE A 8 35.22 9.17 8.24
N PHE A 9 34.89 8.66 9.42
CA PHE A 9 35.71 8.81 10.62
C PHE A 9 37.08 8.14 10.44
N HIS A 10 37.13 6.94 9.87
CA HIS A 10 38.39 6.22 9.63
C HIS A 10 39.27 6.94 8.60
N LEU A 11 38.67 7.46 7.52
CA LEU A 11 39.32 8.29 6.51
C LEU A 11 39.85 9.60 7.13
N ALA A 12 39.05 10.30 7.93
CA ALA A 12 39.41 11.55 8.57
C ALA A 12 40.58 11.41 9.55
N VAL A 13 40.60 10.33 10.34
CA VAL A 13 41.69 10.04 11.29
C VAL A 13 43.00 9.69 10.58
N ARG A 14 42.93 9.11 9.38
CA ARG A 14 44.14 8.67 8.62
C ARG A 14 44.70 9.70 7.67
N MET A 15 43.97 10.73 7.28
CA MET A 15 44.43 11.70 6.27
C MET A 15 44.89 13.01 6.92
N LYS A 16 46.22 13.20 6.98
CA LYS A 16 46.82 14.46 7.49
C LYS A 16 46.30 15.69 6.72
N GLN A 17 46.19 15.59 5.39
CA GLN A 17 45.64 16.64 4.53
C GLN A 17 44.18 17.04 4.89
N PHE A 18 43.41 16.16 5.51
CA PHE A 18 42.04 16.45 5.97
C PHE A 18 42.06 17.51 7.07
N TRP A 19 42.98 17.40 8.01
CA TRP A 19 43.11 18.32 9.15
C TRP A 19 43.83 19.63 8.79
N ASP A 20 44.70 19.60 7.78
CA ASP A 20 45.39 20.80 7.27
C ASP A 20 44.43 21.75 6.52
N ASN A 21 43.27 21.26 6.05
CA ASN A 21 42.22 22.09 5.46
C ASN A 21 41.08 22.32 6.47
N GLY A 22 41.28 23.29 7.37
CA GLY A 22 40.36 23.58 8.46
C GLY A 22 38.90 23.76 8.10
N PRO A 23 38.51 24.53 7.05
CA PRO A 23 37.13 24.67 6.64
C PRO A 23 36.49 23.36 6.18
N PHE A 24 37.23 22.50 5.46
CA PHE A 24 36.72 21.22 4.97
C PHE A 24 36.55 20.22 6.13
N ALA A 25 37.51 20.18 7.06
CA ALA A 25 37.44 19.36 8.28
C ALA A 25 36.22 19.76 9.15
N ALA A 26 36.03 21.06 9.37
CA ALA A 26 34.89 21.59 10.13
C ALA A 26 33.53 21.22 9.51
N LEU A 27 33.40 21.37 8.19
CA LEU A 27 32.16 21.00 7.45
C LEU A 27 31.89 19.49 7.58
N SER A 28 32.91 18.67 7.44
CA SER A 28 32.79 17.21 7.52
C SER A 28 32.39 16.73 8.91
N VAL A 29 32.96 17.31 9.95
CA VAL A 29 32.57 17.04 11.35
C VAL A 29 31.12 17.46 11.59
N LEU A 30 30.71 18.65 11.10
CA LEU A 30 29.35 19.11 11.21
C LEU A 30 28.37 18.14 10.52
N CYS A 31 28.66 17.69 9.29
CA CYS A 31 27.84 16.71 8.58
C CYS A 31 27.72 15.38 9.34
N CYS A 32 28.82 14.90 9.96
CA CYS A 32 28.77 13.71 10.78
C CYS A 32 27.92 13.91 12.04
N VAL A 33 28.04 15.01 12.73
CA VAL A 33 27.23 15.33 13.92
C VAL A 33 25.77 15.42 13.59
N VAL A 34 25.41 16.12 12.50
CA VAL A 34 24.03 16.21 12.02
C VAL A 34 23.49 14.83 11.65
N SER A 35 24.28 14.01 10.95
CA SER A 35 23.85 12.65 10.56
C SER A 35 23.61 11.76 11.78
N VAL A 36 24.47 11.82 12.79
CA VAL A 36 24.29 11.10 14.06
C VAL A 36 23.08 11.62 14.83
N ALA A 37 22.90 12.92 14.91
CA ALA A 37 21.76 13.55 15.57
C ALA A 37 20.45 13.15 14.89
N CYS A 38 20.38 13.18 13.55
CA CYS A 38 19.22 12.71 12.79
C CYS A 38 18.95 11.21 13.01
N TRP A 39 20.00 10.41 13.10
CA TRP A 39 19.89 8.97 13.37
C TRP A 39 19.35 8.69 14.78
N ILE A 40 19.88 9.38 15.81
CA ILE A 40 19.39 9.32 17.19
C ILE A 40 17.92 9.76 17.25
N TRP A 41 17.59 10.90 16.61
CA TRP A 41 16.21 11.37 16.50
C TRP A 41 15.30 10.31 15.92
N HIS A 42 15.70 9.70 14.79
CA HIS A 42 14.89 8.69 14.12
C HIS A 42 14.66 7.46 14.99
N ILE A 43 15.66 6.96 15.68
CA ILE A 43 15.58 5.72 16.49
C ILE A 43 14.89 5.94 17.84
N PHE A 44 15.25 7.03 18.55
CA PHE A 44 14.85 7.18 19.94
C PHE A 44 13.74 8.17 20.19
N LEU A 45 13.57 9.16 19.31
CA LEU A 45 12.60 10.24 19.52
C LEU A 45 11.37 10.15 18.61
N ARG A 46 11.46 9.42 17.50
CA ARG A 46 10.31 9.16 16.62
C ARG A 46 9.48 8.04 17.22
N LYS A 47 8.57 8.42 18.13
CA LYS A 47 7.57 7.48 18.63
C LYS A 47 6.51 7.24 17.56
N GLY A 48 6.26 5.99 17.24
CA GLY A 48 5.12 5.56 16.42
C GLY A 48 3.79 6.03 17.03
N CYS A 49 2.71 5.91 16.28
CA CYS A 49 1.37 6.11 16.81
C CYS A 49 0.91 4.81 17.47
N ALA A 50 0.45 4.90 18.72
CA ALA A 50 -0.12 3.76 19.43
C ALA A 50 -1.61 3.62 19.08
N TYR A 51 -2.01 2.44 18.70
CA TYR A 51 -3.37 2.06 18.38
C TYR A 51 -3.78 0.82 19.18
N ARG A 52 -5.07 0.60 19.28
CA ARG A 52 -5.67 -0.58 19.93
C ARG A 52 -6.50 -1.33 18.91
N VAL A 53 -6.30 -2.63 18.78
CA VAL A 53 -7.15 -3.50 17.98
C VAL A 53 -8.53 -3.55 18.62
N THR A 54 -9.55 -3.17 17.88
CA THR A 54 -10.95 -3.19 18.35
C THR A 54 -11.70 -4.39 17.82
N GLU A 55 -11.34 -4.84 16.59
CA GLU A 55 -12.03 -5.92 15.93
C GLU A 55 -11.07 -6.74 15.08
N VAL A 56 -11.30 -8.06 15.03
CA VAL A 56 -10.58 -9.02 14.19
C VAL A 56 -11.59 -9.78 13.33
N ILE A 57 -11.55 -9.57 12.03
CA ILE A 57 -12.54 -10.09 11.08
C ILE A 57 -11.86 -11.06 10.12
N ARG A 58 -12.32 -12.30 10.07
CA ARG A 58 -11.90 -13.27 9.03
C ARG A 58 -12.73 -13.04 7.77
N GLU A 59 -12.09 -12.56 6.70
CA GLU A 59 -12.75 -12.15 5.46
C GLU A 59 -12.97 -13.31 4.47
N GLY A 60 -12.36 -14.44 4.68
CA GLY A 60 -12.22 -15.50 3.68
C GLY A 60 -10.94 -15.38 2.85
N ALA A 61 -10.71 -16.32 1.92
CA ALA A 61 -9.51 -16.38 1.06
C ALA A 61 -8.16 -16.27 1.81
N GLY A 62 -8.12 -16.68 3.09
CA GLY A 62 -6.96 -16.53 3.96
C GLY A 62 -6.64 -15.08 4.33
N MET A 63 -7.62 -14.19 4.35
CA MET A 63 -7.44 -12.79 4.73
C MET A 63 -8.08 -12.50 6.08
N THR A 64 -7.40 -11.70 6.88
CA THR A 64 -7.90 -11.18 8.17
C THR A 64 -7.79 -9.66 8.19
N THR A 65 -8.89 -8.99 8.54
CA THR A 65 -8.91 -7.56 8.75
C THR A 65 -8.87 -7.25 10.23
N LEU A 66 -7.98 -6.35 10.60
CA LEU A 66 -7.90 -5.76 11.92
C LEU A 66 -8.42 -4.32 11.82
N ARG A 67 -9.38 -3.95 12.68
CA ARG A 67 -9.76 -2.56 12.90
C ARG A 67 -9.06 -2.03 14.13
N LEU A 68 -8.61 -0.78 14.06
CA LEU A 68 -7.80 -0.18 15.11
C LEU A 68 -8.27 1.23 15.42
N GLU A 69 -8.28 1.58 16.70
CA GLU A 69 -8.56 2.93 17.17
C GLU A 69 -7.34 3.52 17.88
N PRO A 70 -7.15 4.86 17.87
CA PRO A 70 -6.05 5.49 18.58
C PRO A 70 -6.05 5.12 20.06
N ALA A 71 -4.91 4.68 20.58
CA ALA A 71 -4.72 4.41 22.01
C ALA A 71 -4.24 5.64 22.79
N GLY A 72 -4.07 6.78 22.11
CA GLY A 72 -3.63 8.05 22.66
C GLY A 72 -4.18 9.23 21.88
N ALA A 73 -3.70 10.43 22.15
CA ALA A 73 -4.17 11.67 21.52
C ALA A 73 -3.71 11.84 20.05
N LYS A 74 -2.69 11.08 19.63
CA LYS A 74 -2.14 11.20 18.27
C LYS A 74 -2.89 10.30 17.31
N VAL A 75 -3.53 10.89 16.32
CA VAL A 75 -4.16 10.19 15.19
C VAL A 75 -3.15 10.03 14.07
N PHE A 76 -3.15 8.88 13.43
CA PHE A 76 -2.28 8.56 12.30
C PHE A 76 -2.87 9.16 11.02
N ASP A 77 -2.19 10.18 10.50
CA ASP A 77 -2.60 10.85 9.26
C ASP A 77 -1.89 10.22 8.06
N TYR A 78 -2.65 9.88 7.02
CA TYR A 78 -2.14 9.22 5.82
C TYR A 78 -2.98 9.54 4.59
N MET A 79 -2.40 9.33 3.41
CA MET A 79 -3.13 9.35 2.14
C MET A 79 -3.64 7.94 1.80
N PRO A 80 -4.83 7.82 1.16
CA PRO A 80 -5.34 6.52 0.73
C PRO A 80 -4.35 5.84 -0.22
N GLY A 81 -4.11 4.55 0.00
CA GLY A 81 -3.15 3.74 -0.74
C GLY A 81 -1.75 3.65 -0.11
N GLN A 82 -1.47 4.38 0.97
CA GLN A 82 -0.23 4.26 1.72
C GLN A 82 -0.20 3.03 2.63
N PHE A 83 1.00 2.68 3.09
CA PHE A 83 1.24 1.62 4.07
C PHE A 83 1.96 2.15 5.32
N ALA A 84 1.96 1.36 6.36
CA ALA A 84 2.74 1.61 7.57
C ALA A 84 3.39 0.30 8.06
N TYR A 85 4.41 0.44 8.88
CA TYR A 85 4.93 -0.69 9.64
C TYR A 85 4.13 -0.85 10.92
N PHE A 86 3.67 -2.07 11.16
CA PHE A 86 2.88 -2.45 12.31
C PHE A 86 3.69 -3.38 13.21
N ARG A 87 3.72 -3.10 14.50
CA ARG A 87 4.21 -3.98 15.54
C ARG A 87 3.08 -4.23 16.52
N PHE A 88 2.61 -5.47 16.61
CA PHE A 88 1.54 -5.86 17.52
C PHE A 88 2.12 -6.40 18.83
N HIS A 89 1.57 -5.93 19.95
CA HIS A 89 1.91 -6.41 21.28
C HIS A 89 0.82 -7.39 21.75
N ASP A 90 0.91 -8.62 21.27
CA ASP A 90 0.02 -9.73 21.63
C ASP A 90 0.80 -11.03 21.76
N SER A 91 0.44 -11.86 22.73
CA SER A 91 1.11 -13.14 22.98
C SER A 91 0.96 -14.17 21.83
N ALA A 92 0.02 -13.93 20.91
CA ALA A 92 -0.16 -14.77 19.73
C ALA A 92 0.94 -14.57 18.67
N LEU A 93 1.65 -13.42 18.67
CA LEU A 93 2.63 -13.07 17.65
C LEU A 93 3.98 -12.75 18.26
N THR A 94 5.04 -12.91 17.48
CA THR A 94 6.35 -12.29 17.78
C THR A 94 6.26 -10.78 17.57
N GLU A 95 6.96 -9.99 18.40
CA GLU A 95 6.98 -8.54 18.32
C GLU A 95 7.86 -8.04 17.15
N GLU A 96 7.54 -8.51 15.97
CA GLU A 96 8.18 -8.08 14.73
C GLU A 96 7.40 -6.93 14.08
N SER A 97 8.12 -6.10 13.33
CA SER A 97 7.52 -4.99 12.60
C SER A 97 7.35 -5.36 11.14
N HIS A 98 6.12 -5.40 10.67
CA HIS A 98 5.78 -5.77 9.29
C HIS A 98 5.07 -4.64 8.56
N PRO A 99 5.36 -4.43 7.25
CA PRO A 99 4.69 -3.43 6.44
C PRO A 99 3.34 -3.95 5.96
N PHE A 100 2.28 -3.18 6.23
CA PHE A 100 0.94 -3.47 5.72
C PHE A 100 0.28 -2.22 5.18
N THR A 101 -0.45 -2.39 4.08
CA THR A 101 -1.26 -1.33 3.49
C THR A 101 -2.43 -0.99 4.40
N LEU A 102 -2.66 0.30 4.57
CA LEU A 102 -3.84 0.83 5.25
C LEU A 102 -5.05 0.61 4.34
N SER A 103 -5.96 -0.30 4.71
CA SER A 103 -7.06 -0.73 3.84
C SER A 103 -8.35 0.08 4.00
N SER A 104 -8.41 0.98 5.00
CA SER A 104 -9.51 1.94 5.18
C SER A 104 -9.22 3.29 4.52
N SER A 105 -10.24 4.13 4.34
CA SER A 105 -10.05 5.55 4.08
C SER A 105 -9.45 6.25 5.32
N PRO A 106 -8.63 7.31 5.14
CA PRO A 106 -8.16 8.14 6.25
C PRO A 106 -9.27 8.77 7.10
N LYS A 107 -10.49 8.81 6.57
CA LYS A 107 -11.68 9.38 7.23
C LYS A 107 -12.51 8.35 7.99
N GLU A 108 -12.09 7.09 7.98
CA GLU A 108 -12.78 5.98 8.65
C GLU A 108 -11.91 5.43 9.79
N THR A 109 -12.46 4.48 10.54
CA THR A 109 -11.69 3.69 11.51
C THR A 109 -10.55 3.00 10.79
N LEU A 110 -9.32 3.19 11.25
CA LEU A 110 -8.14 2.61 10.64
C LEU A 110 -8.28 1.09 10.56
N ALA A 111 -8.03 0.55 9.38
CA ALA A 111 -8.06 -0.89 9.14
C ALA A 111 -6.84 -1.34 8.34
N VAL A 112 -6.42 -2.57 8.63
CA VAL A 112 -5.40 -3.28 7.86
C VAL A 112 -5.91 -4.68 7.54
N THR A 113 -5.80 -5.08 6.27
CA THR A 113 -6.20 -6.43 5.80
C THR A 113 -4.96 -7.20 5.41
N ILE A 114 -4.72 -8.29 6.11
CA ILE A 114 -3.51 -9.10 6.05
C ILE A 114 -3.86 -10.48 5.49
N LYS A 115 -3.09 -10.94 4.50
CA LYS A 115 -3.22 -12.28 3.94
C LYS A 115 -2.26 -13.23 4.64
N ASP A 116 -2.73 -14.44 4.88
CA ASP A 116 -1.91 -15.57 5.33
C ASP A 116 -0.94 -15.98 4.21
N LEU A 117 0.34 -15.65 4.39
CA LEU A 117 1.43 -15.91 3.44
C LEU A 117 2.68 -16.49 4.10
N GLY A 118 2.70 -16.64 5.43
CA GLY A 118 3.83 -17.15 6.18
C GLY A 118 3.52 -17.31 7.66
N ASP A 119 4.49 -17.78 8.42
CA ASP A 119 4.32 -18.20 9.82
C ASP A 119 3.73 -17.10 10.71
N TRP A 120 4.18 -15.87 10.53
CA TRP A 120 3.68 -14.73 11.29
C TRP A 120 2.26 -14.34 10.86
N SER A 121 2.04 -14.16 9.56
CA SER A 121 0.75 -13.67 9.02
C SER A 121 -0.38 -14.70 9.15
N SER A 122 -0.08 -15.99 9.19
CA SER A 122 -1.06 -17.06 9.41
C SER A 122 -1.74 -16.97 10.78
N ARG A 123 -1.06 -16.34 11.76
CA ARG A 123 -1.52 -16.22 13.15
C ARG A 123 -2.18 -14.88 13.47
N VAL A 124 -2.25 -13.95 12.54
CA VAL A 124 -2.86 -12.61 12.75
C VAL A 124 -4.31 -12.70 13.24
N HIS A 125 -5.02 -13.73 12.84
CA HIS A 125 -6.40 -13.98 13.27
C HIS A 125 -6.53 -14.37 14.77
N GLU A 126 -5.42 -14.70 15.44
CA GLU A 126 -5.37 -15.02 16.87
C GLU A 126 -5.19 -13.77 17.75
N ILE A 127 -4.89 -12.61 17.14
CA ILE A 127 -4.79 -11.33 17.87
C ILE A 127 -6.11 -11.07 18.59
N ARG A 128 -6.02 -10.64 19.84
CA ARG A 128 -7.20 -10.36 20.65
C ARG A 128 -7.60 -8.89 20.54
N PRO A 129 -8.92 -8.59 20.46
CA PRO A 129 -9.40 -7.23 20.71
C PRO A 129 -8.85 -6.70 22.04
N GLY A 130 -8.38 -5.46 22.03
CA GLY A 130 -7.69 -4.84 23.16
C GLY A 130 -6.16 -4.81 23.05
N SER A 131 -5.56 -5.63 22.20
CA SER A 131 -4.10 -5.65 21.98
C SER A 131 -3.61 -4.32 21.41
N LEU A 132 -2.43 -3.89 21.83
CA LEU A 132 -1.79 -2.67 21.34
C LEU A 132 -1.04 -2.95 20.01
N ALA A 133 -1.03 -1.94 19.15
CA ALA A 133 -0.25 -1.90 17.93
C ALA A 133 0.51 -0.57 17.86
N GLU A 134 1.78 -0.63 17.52
CA GLU A 134 2.58 0.55 17.18
C GLU A 134 2.66 0.68 15.67
N LEU A 135 2.37 1.88 15.16
CA LEU A 135 2.40 2.22 13.75
C LEU A 135 3.54 3.20 13.47
N ASP A 136 4.40 2.85 12.54
CA ASP A 136 5.43 3.74 12.00
C ASP A 136 5.18 4.01 10.52
N GLY A 137 5.09 5.27 10.13
CA GLY A 137 4.76 5.73 8.79
C GLY A 137 4.12 7.12 8.80
N PRO A 138 3.28 7.43 7.78
CA PRO A 138 2.95 6.61 6.60
C PRO A 138 4.06 6.58 5.55
N TYR A 139 4.07 5.55 4.72
CA TYR A 139 5.02 5.37 3.63
C TYR A 139 4.30 5.08 2.30
N GLY A 140 5.03 5.22 1.20
CA GLY A 140 4.51 4.96 -0.14
C GLY A 140 3.93 6.20 -0.83
N ARG A 141 3.84 6.10 -2.15
CA ARG A 141 3.31 7.14 -3.05
C ARG A 141 2.20 6.60 -3.97
N PHE A 142 1.62 5.48 -3.61
CA PHE A 142 0.60 4.79 -4.38
C PHE A 142 -0.78 5.41 -4.09
N SER A 143 -0.98 6.65 -4.54
CA SER A 143 -2.23 7.37 -4.33
C SER A 143 -2.61 8.22 -5.53
N PRO A 144 -3.85 8.12 -6.05
CA PRO A 144 -4.35 9.00 -7.11
C PRO A 144 -4.38 10.49 -6.70
N LEU A 145 -4.40 10.79 -5.42
CA LEU A 145 -4.35 12.17 -4.93
C LEU A 145 -3.07 12.91 -5.31
N LEU A 146 -2.00 12.18 -5.63
CA LEU A 146 -0.74 12.74 -6.12
C LEU A 146 -0.78 13.05 -7.62
N TYR A 147 -1.78 12.55 -8.35
CA TYR A 147 -1.90 12.64 -9.79
C TYR A 147 -3.37 12.95 -10.18
N PRO A 148 -3.88 14.14 -9.75
CA PRO A 148 -5.29 14.50 -9.92
C PRO A 148 -5.69 14.68 -11.39
N ASP A 149 -7.00 14.83 -11.61
CA ASP A 149 -7.63 15.21 -12.88
C ASP A 149 -7.48 14.17 -14.01
N ARG A 150 -7.39 12.89 -13.65
CA ARG A 150 -7.29 11.79 -14.62
C ARG A 150 -8.20 10.63 -14.24
N PRO A 151 -8.80 9.95 -15.23
CA PRO A 151 -9.40 8.65 -15.01
C PRO A 151 -8.38 7.67 -14.44
N SER A 152 -8.80 6.80 -13.53
CA SER A 152 -7.92 5.83 -12.88
C SER A 152 -8.30 4.41 -13.21
N VAL A 153 -7.33 3.60 -13.63
CA VAL A 153 -7.48 2.16 -13.86
C VAL A 153 -6.68 1.42 -12.81
N PHE A 154 -7.37 0.73 -11.93
CA PHE A 154 -6.79 -0.08 -10.87
C PHE A 154 -6.73 -1.54 -11.29
N ILE A 155 -5.60 -2.18 -11.08
CA ILE A 155 -5.38 -3.60 -11.35
C ILE A 155 -4.91 -4.26 -10.05
N ALA A 156 -5.78 -5.05 -9.44
CA ALA A 156 -5.53 -5.73 -8.19
C ALA A 156 -5.37 -7.24 -8.40
N GLY A 157 -4.38 -7.85 -7.74
CA GLY A 157 -4.20 -9.30 -7.71
C GLY A 157 -4.21 -9.84 -6.28
N GLY A 158 -5.21 -10.67 -5.93
CA GLY A 158 -5.32 -11.23 -4.57
C GLY A 158 -5.34 -10.14 -3.49
N VAL A 159 -4.40 -10.19 -2.53
CA VAL A 159 -4.29 -9.20 -1.44
C VAL A 159 -3.91 -7.79 -1.93
N GLY A 160 -3.47 -7.64 -3.17
CA GLY A 160 -3.24 -6.33 -3.80
C GLY A 160 -4.50 -5.48 -3.94
N ILE A 161 -5.66 -5.99 -3.53
CA ILE A 161 -6.90 -5.22 -3.39
C ILE A 161 -6.82 -4.19 -2.24
N THR A 162 -5.96 -4.38 -1.25
CA THR A 162 -5.93 -3.56 -0.03
C THR A 162 -5.68 -2.07 -0.26
N PRO A 163 -4.72 -1.62 -1.09
CA PRO A 163 -4.61 -0.19 -1.40
C PRO A 163 -5.80 0.35 -2.18
N MET A 164 -6.43 -0.49 -3.03
CA MET A 164 -7.62 -0.09 -3.78
C MET A 164 -8.82 0.11 -2.86
N MET A 165 -8.96 -0.71 -1.80
CA MET A 165 -9.99 -0.51 -0.77
C MET A 165 -9.88 0.90 -0.19
N SER A 166 -8.72 1.26 0.32
CA SER A 166 -8.45 2.58 0.89
C SER A 166 -8.79 3.72 -0.09
N ILE A 167 -8.29 3.61 -1.33
CA ILE A 167 -8.46 4.63 -2.37
C ILE A 167 -9.93 4.80 -2.76
N LEU A 168 -10.65 3.71 -3.00
CA LEU A 168 -12.02 3.75 -3.50
C LEU A 168 -13.02 4.16 -2.42
N HIS A 169 -12.79 3.75 -1.16
CA HIS A 169 -13.56 4.25 -0.02
C HIS A 169 -13.38 5.75 0.16
N ASP A 170 -12.14 6.24 0.11
CA ASP A 170 -11.87 7.68 0.19
C ASP A 170 -12.48 8.45 -0.98
N ALA A 171 -12.39 7.92 -2.19
CA ALA A 171 -13.02 8.50 -3.38
C ALA A 171 -14.55 8.62 -3.23
N CYS A 172 -15.18 7.60 -2.65
CA CYS A 172 -16.61 7.60 -2.34
C CYS A 172 -16.95 8.69 -1.31
N LEU A 173 -16.20 8.79 -0.22
CA LEU A 173 -16.42 9.80 0.82
C LEU A 173 -16.18 11.24 0.35
N ARG A 174 -15.32 11.42 -0.66
CA ARG A 174 -15.08 12.73 -1.30
C ARG A 174 -16.11 13.05 -2.39
N GLY A 175 -16.91 12.07 -2.83
CA GLY A 175 -17.85 12.24 -3.94
C GLY A 175 -17.16 12.51 -5.28
N THR A 176 -16.03 11.83 -5.51
CA THR A 176 -15.22 11.94 -6.74
C THR A 176 -16.04 11.63 -7.98
N LYS A 177 -15.89 12.46 -9.03
CA LYS A 177 -16.59 12.29 -10.32
C LYS A 177 -15.70 11.70 -11.41
N GLU A 178 -14.43 11.59 -11.18
CA GLU A 178 -13.47 10.98 -12.09
C GLU A 178 -13.81 9.51 -12.31
N ARG A 179 -13.73 9.09 -13.59
CA ARG A 179 -14.02 7.71 -13.97
C ARG A 179 -12.97 6.78 -13.42
N MET A 180 -13.42 5.71 -12.79
CA MET A 180 -12.56 4.70 -12.17
C MET A 180 -12.97 3.30 -12.62
N LEU A 181 -11.99 2.49 -12.98
CA LEU A 181 -12.14 1.08 -13.32
C LEU A 181 -11.26 0.25 -12.39
N LEU A 182 -11.85 -0.71 -11.69
CA LEU A 182 -11.12 -1.73 -10.94
C LEU A 182 -11.20 -3.07 -11.68
N LEU A 183 -10.06 -3.58 -12.12
CA LEU A 183 -9.87 -4.94 -12.61
C LEU A 183 -9.34 -5.78 -11.45
N TRP A 184 -10.19 -6.62 -10.86
CA TRP A 184 -9.81 -7.42 -9.69
C TRP A 184 -9.57 -8.88 -10.08
N CYS A 185 -8.28 -9.24 -10.22
CA CYS A 185 -7.82 -10.54 -10.69
C CYS A 185 -7.73 -11.53 -9.52
N VAL A 186 -8.57 -12.55 -9.54
CA VAL A 186 -8.60 -13.63 -8.54
C VAL A 186 -8.80 -14.99 -9.22
N ARG A 187 -8.77 -16.09 -8.46
CA ARG A 187 -8.96 -17.43 -9.01
C ARG A 187 -10.43 -17.74 -9.21
N SER A 188 -11.24 -17.46 -8.18
CA SER A 188 -12.68 -17.78 -8.12
C SER A 188 -13.45 -16.69 -7.41
N ARG A 189 -14.79 -16.76 -7.45
CA ARG A 189 -15.67 -15.81 -6.73
C ARG A 189 -15.49 -15.87 -5.21
N GLU A 190 -15.05 -16.99 -4.67
CA GLU A 190 -14.78 -17.15 -3.24
C GLU A 190 -13.60 -16.30 -2.77
N ASP A 191 -12.68 -15.98 -3.68
CA ASP A 191 -11.53 -15.11 -3.40
C ASP A 191 -11.93 -13.60 -3.37
N LEU A 192 -13.14 -13.25 -3.78
CA LEU A 192 -13.67 -11.88 -3.72
C LEU A 192 -14.18 -11.61 -2.31
N ILE A 193 -13.35 -11.02 -1.47
CA ILE A 193 -13.76 -10.62 -0.10
C ILE A 193 -14.73 -9.43 -0.15
N ARG A 194 -15.62 -9.32 0.84
CA ARG A 194 -16.53 -8.18 1.06
C ARG A 194 -17.40 -7.81 -0.15
N ARG A 195 -17.91 -8.78 -0.88
CA ARG A 195 -18.68 -8.54 -2.13
C ARG A 195 -19.82 -7.55 -1.98
N ASP A 196 -20.55 -7.63 -0.88
CA ASP A 196 -21.68 -6.74 -0.62
C ASP A 196 -21.21 -5.29 -0.44
N GLU A 197 -20.09 -5.08 0.25
CA GLU A 197 -19.47 -3.76 0.43
C GLU A 197 -19.08 -3.13 -0.91
N TRP A 198 -18.50 -3.91 -1.84
CA TRP A 198 -18.16 -3.44 -3.18
C TRP A 198 -19.40 -3.08 -4.01
N THR A 199 -20.47 -3.87 -3.87
CA THR A 199 -21.75 -3.58 -4.53
C THR A 199 -22.36 -2.27 -4.03
N GLU A 200 -22.33 -2.04 -2.72
CA GLU A 200 -22.81 -0.80 -2.12
C GLU A 200 -21.91 0.40 -2.50
N LEU A 201 -20.60 0.18 -2.60
CA LEU A 201 -19.65 1.21 -3.02
C LEU A 201 -19.93 1.67 -4.45
N GLN A 202 -20.20 0.75 -5.39
CA GLN A 202 -20.57 1.10 -6.76
C GLN A 202 -21.88 1.88 -6.86
N LYS A 203 -22.85 1.56 -6.01
CA LYS A 203 -24.11 2.33 -5.94
C LYS A 203 -23.89 3.77 -5.49
N LYS A 204 -23.00 3.96 -4.50
CA LYS A 204 -22.67 5.28 -3.93
C LYS A 204 -21.72 6.08 -4.82
N LEU A 205 -20.91 5.42 -5.65
CA LEU A 205 -19.91 6.00 -6.52
C LEU A 205 -20.15 5.57 -7.99
N PRO A 206 -21.12 6.20 -8.69
CA PRO A 206 -21.50 5.81 -10.06
C PRO A 206 -20.37 5.94 -11.09
N SER A 207 -19.32 6.69 -10.77
CA SER A 207 -18.11 6.80 -11.61
C SER A 207 -17.18 5.59 -11.51
N LEU A 208 -17.45 4.65 -10.60
CA LEU A 208 -16.67 3.43 -10.39
C LEU A 208 -17.31 2.23 -11.10
N THR A 209 -16.52 1.55 -11.91
CA THR A 209 -16.84 0.22 -12.43
C THR A 209 -15.87 -0.80 -11.82
N ILE A 210 -16.41 -1.90 -11.31
CA ILE A 210 -15.61 -3.04 -10.80
C ILE A 210 -15.86 -4.22 -11.72
N LEU A 211 -14.79 -4.76 -12.30
CA LEU A 211 -14.81 -5.96 -13.13
C LEU A 211 -13.90 -7.03 -12.49
N PRO A 212 -14.46 -8.04 -11.81
CA PRO A 212 -13.70 -9.20 -11.42
C PRO A 212 -13.22 -9.99 -12.64
N VAL A 213 -11.97 -10.46 -12.59
CA VAL A 213 -11.36 -11.31 -13.62
C VAL A 213 -11.03 -12.65 -12.97
N LEU A 214 -11.80 -13.69 -13.31
CA LEU A 214 -11.75 -15.00 -12.67
C LEU A 214 -10.95 -15.97 -13.54
N SER A 215 -9.83 -16.49 -13.02
CA SER A 215 -8.95 -17.34 -13.84
C SER A 215 -9.37 -18.81 -13.89
N ARG A 216 -10.27 -19.28 -13.00
CA ARG A 216 -10.65 -20.70 -12.87
C ARG A 216 -12.13 -20.99 -13.01
N GLU A 217 -12.96 -19.97 -13.10
CA GLU A 217 -14.41 -20.15 -13.26
C GLU A 217 -15.01 -19.09 -14.16
N GLU A 218 -16.16 -19.39 -14.72
CA GLU A 218 -17.01 -18.43 -15.43
C GLU A 218 -18.16 -18.01 -14.51
N ALA A 219 -18.41 -16.71 -14.42
CA ALA A 219 -19.52 -16.19 -13.64
C ALA A 219 -20.08 -14.92 -14.28
N GLU A 220 -21.39 -14.73 -14.10
CA GLU A 220 -22.07 -13.53 -14.58
C GLU A 220 -21.47 -12.25 -13.96
N GLY A 221 -21.29 -11.23 -14.77
CA GLY A 221 -20.70 -9.96 -14.36
C GLY A 221 -19.16 -9.99 -14.17
N CYS A 222 -18.51 -11.11 -14.51
CA CYS A 222 -17.07 -11.29 -14.41
C CYS A 222 -16.43 -11.55 -15.77
N ALA A 223 -15.17 -11.15 -15.95
CA ALA A 223 -14.39 -11.63 -17.08
C ALA A 223 -13.77 -12.99 -16.76
N HIS A 224 -13.76 -13.90 -17.72
CA HIS A 224 -13.16 -15.22 -17.57
C HIS A 224 -11.72 -15.26 -18.09
N GLY A 225 -10.88 -16.02 -17.41
CA GLY A 225 -9.48 -16.27 -17.76
C GLY A 225 -8.49 -15.36 -17.06
N HIS A 226 -7.28 -15.34 -17.57
CA HIS A 226 -6.24 -14.43 -17.09
C HIS A 226 -6.41 -13.04 -17.70
N LEU A 227 -6.02 -12.01 -16.97
CA LEU A 227 -6.02 -10.64 -17.49
C LEU A 227 -5.24 -10.56 -18.81
N SER A 228 -5.85 -9.94 -19.80
CA SER A 228 -5.26 -9.71 -21.12
C SER A 228 -5.49 -8.27 -21.58
N GLY A 229 -4.73 -7.84 -22.61
CA GLY A 229 -4.93 -6.53 -23.23
C GLY A 229 -6.36 -6.34 -23.75
N ASP A 230 -6.98 -7.40 -24.29
CA ASP A 230 -8.36 -7.34 -24.81
C ASP A 230 -9.40 -7.17 -23.71
N ILE A 231 -9.23 -7.85 -22.56
CA ILE A 231 -10.12 -7.67 -21.40
C ILE A 231 -10.01 -6.22 -20.91
N MET A 232 -8.79 -5.72 -20.74
CA MET A 232 -8.54 -4.36 -20.26
C MET A 232 -9.12 -3.31 -21.23
N LYS A 233 -8.83 -3.42 -22.53
CA LYS A 233 -9.32 -2.47 -23.55
C LYS A 233 -10.84 -2.44 -23.59
N ARG A 234 -11.51 -3.61 -23.57
CA ARG A 234 -12.98 -3.69 -23.54
C ARG A 234 -13.57 -3.05 -22.30
N ALA A 235 -13.01 -3.37 -21.12
CA ALA A 235 -13.47 -2.79 -19.85
C ALA A 235 -13.29 -1.26 -19.82
N MET A 236 -12.15 -0.76 -20.26
CA MET A 236 -11.89 0.69 -20.37
C MET A 236 -12.86 1.37 -21.33
N ALA A 237 -13.12 0.78 -22.50
CA ALA A 237 -14.06 1.31 -23.49
C ALA A 237 -15.49 1.39 -22.93
N GLN A 238 -15.94 0.38 -22.18
CA GLN A 238 -17.25 0.37 -21.51
C GLN A 238 -17.39 1.49 -20.48
N CYS A 239 -16.29 1.86 -19.82
CA CYS A 239 -16.24 2.97 -18.87
C CYS A 239 -15.98 4.33 -19.53
N GLY A 240 -15.79 4.38 -20.86
CA GLY A 240 -15.39 5.58 -21.59
C GLY A 240 -14.01 6.11 -21.17
N ILE A 241 -13.11 5.24 -20.74
CA ILE A 241 -11.74 5.60 -20.37
C ILE A 241 -10.80 5.32 -21.54
N ARG A 242 -10.04 6.33 -21.96
CA ARG A 242 -9.03 6.17 -23.00
C ARG A 242 -7.64 5.94 -22.37
N PRO A 243 -6.82 5.01 -22.93
CA PRO A 243 -5.50 4.72 -22.36
C PRO A 243 -4.57 5.94 -22.28
N GLU A 244 -4.66 6.85 -23.24
CA GLU A 244 -3.82 8.03 -23.33
C GLU A 244 -4.16 9.10 -22.27
N GLU A 245 -5.31 9.03 -21.59
CA GLU A 245 -5.70 9.98 -20.54
C GLU A 245 -5.62 9.39 -19.13
N ALA A 246 -5.60 8.05 -19.00
CA ALA A 246 -5.69 7.36 -17.75
C ALA A 246 -4.35 7.26 -17.00
N ALA A 247 -4.44 7.21 -15.67
CA ALA A 247 -3.38 6.71 -14.80
C ALA A 247 -3.69 5.26 -14.40
N PHE A 248 -2.67 4.43 -14.33
CA PHE A 248 -2.78 3.01 -14.04
C PHE A 248 -2.11 2.70 -12.70
N TYR A 249 -2.79 1.95 -11.86
CA TYR A 249 -2.34 1.58 -10.52
C TYR A 249 -2.37 0.06 -10.39
N TYR A 250 -1.20 -0.53 -10.20
CA TYR A 250 -1.06 -1.98 -10.08
C TYR A 250 -0.59 -2.38 -8.68
N CYS A 251 -1.28 -3.35 -8.08
CA CYS A 251 -0.81 -4.04 -6.89
C CYS A 251 -1.19 -5.53 -6.97
N GLY A 252 -0.20 -6.41 -6.84
CA GLY A 252 -0.44 -7.85 -6.93
C GLY A 252 0.84 -8.67 -7.11
N PRO A 253 0.68 -9.99 -7.35
CA PRO A 253 1.80 -10.93 -7.43
C PRO A 253 2.61 -10.77 -8.72
N GLU A 254 3.90 -11.13 -8.65
CA GLU A 254 4.86 -10.98 -9.74
C GLU A 254 4.42 -11.57 -11.11
N PRO A 255 3.74 -12.73 -11.20
CA PRO A 255 3.26 -13.22 -12.50
C PRO A 255 2.25 -12.27 -13.16
N LEU A 256 1.33 -11.68 -12.39
CA LEU A 256 0.37 -10.71 -12.90
C LEU A 256 1.09 -9.40 -13.28
N ARG A 257 2.10 -8.98 -12.52
CA ARG A 257 2.91 -7.80 -12.83
C ARG A 257 3.53 -7.86 -14.23
N LYS A 258 4.12 -9.02 -14.57
CA LYS A 258 4.71 -9.23 -15.92
C LYS A 258 3.66 -9.07 -17.02
N THR A 259 2.46 -9.59 -16.79
CA THR A 259 1.33 -9.45 -17.73
C THR A 259 0.92 -7.99 -17.86
N VAL A 260 0.74 -7.29 -16.74
CA VAL A 260 0.35 -5.87 -16.73
C VAL A 260 1.40 -5.00 -17.40
N SER A 261 2.70 -5.20 -17.09
CA SER A 261 3.79 -4.44 -17.73
C SER A 261 3.82 -4.60 -19.26
N ARG A 262 3.55 -5.82 -19.76
CA ARG A 262 3.40 -6.05 -21.20
C ARG A 262 2.21 -5.30 -21.78
N ILE A 263 1.04 -5.34 -21.11
CA ILE A 263 -0.15 -4.60 -21.55
C ILE A 263 0.12 -3.09 -21.54
N MET A 264 0.81 -2.55 -20.54
CA MET A 264 1.19 -1.13 -20.51
C MET A 264 2.08 -0.75 -21.70
N ALA A 265 3.03 -1.59 -22.05
CA ALA A 265 3.87 -1.39 -23.23
C ALA A 265 3.05 -1.44 -24.55
N GLU A 266 2.12 -2.39 -24.70
CA GLU A 266 1.20 -2.50 -25.85
C GLU A 266 0.24 -1.30 -25.97
N LEU A 267 -0.14 -0.69 -24.85
CA LEU A 267 -0.98 0.52 -24.79
C LEU A 267 -0.18 1.81 -24.87
N HIS A 268 1.16 1.74 -24.99
CA HIS A 268 2.08 2.88 -25.00
C HIS A 268 1.90 3.81 -23.79
N VAL A 269 1.60 3.24 -22.62
CA VAL A 269 1.43 4.01 -21.37
C VAL A 269 2.78 4.54 -20.92
N PRO A 270 2.95 5.88 -20.77
CA PRO A 270 4.17 6.45 -20.23
C PRO A 270 4.42 6.01 -18.78
N SER A 271 5.71 5.90 -18.41
CA SER A 271 6.12 5.42 -17.08
C SER A 271 5.64 6.30 -15.92
N ASP A 272 5.43 7.59 -16.16
CA ASP A 272 4.90 8.55 -15.18
C ASP A 272 3.40 8.38 -14.90
N ARG A 273 2.71 7.57 -15.70
CA ARG A 273 1.30 7.23 -15.55
C ARG A 273 1.05 5.78 -15.12
N PHE A 274 2.09 5.00 -14.92
CA PHE A 274 2.01 3.65 -14.41
C PHE A 274 2.64 3.58 -13.02
N HIS A 275 1.81 3.37 -12.02
CA HIS A 275 2.18 3.32 -10.60
C HIS A 275 2.04 1.88 -10.11
N GLU A 276 3.09 1.35 -9.52
CA GLU A 276 3.06 0.00 -8.94
C GLU A 276 3.46 0.02 -7.47
N GLU A 277 2.73 -0.76 -6.66
CA GLU A 277 3.09 -1.07 -5.28
C GLU A 277 3.47 -2.54 -5.20
N ARG A 278 4.60 -2.82 -4.58
CA ARG A 278 5.13 -4.18 -4.46
C ARG A 278 5.12 -4.61 -3.00
N PHE A 279 4.50 -5.74 -2.75
CA PHE A 279 4.69 -6.41 -1.47
C PHE A 279 5.97 -7.25 -1.56
N SER A 280 7.04 -6.79 -0.93
CA SER A 280 8.22 -7.63 -0.70
C SER A 280 7.86 -8.62 0.39
N LEU A 281 7.79 -9.90 0.03
CA LEU A 281 7.73 -11.02 0.97
C LEU A 281 9.13 -11.31 1.48
#